data_9743e8c91cdd5a1a6ab417403987baac
#
_entry.id   9743e8c91cdd5a1a6ab417403987baac
#
_cell.length_a   1.000
_cell.length_b   1.000
_cell.length_c   1.000
_cell.angle_alpha   90.00
_cell.angle_beta   90.00
_cell.angle_gamma   90.00
#
_symmetry.space_group_name_H-M   'P 1'
#
loop_
_entity.id
_entity.type
_entity.pdbx_description
1 polymer ?
#
loop_
_entity_poly.entity_id
_entity_poly.type
_entity_poly.pdbx_seq_one_letter_code
_entity_poly.pdbx_strand_id
1 'polypeptide(L)'
;QGSLTVRGEFMMLRGKGQDASEFSEVVLDLVDMLEQGLTVDEVSVNYVLGKRLDEKEETNSVDPMCDVLFHTIGSRKEVRAKTKGQREYIESIRNNDIEFAVGPAGTGKTYLAVVMAVDYLQKKLVDRIILVRPAVEAGEQLGFLPGDLQDKIDPYLRPLYDALADTVGLSRIQQYMSSGVIEAAPLAFMRGRTLNNAFVILDEAQNTTIGQMKMFLTRLGHQSKAVITGDITQVDLNEKENSGLILVQDVLAETEGVDFVELFQDDVVRHPLVRKIVDAFSKAERSNSIKE
;
A
#
# COMPACT_ATOMS: atom_id res chain seq x y z
N GLN A 1 -29.92 -12.46 -17.09
CA GLN A 1 -29.19 -11.92 -18.26
C GLN A 1 -29.80 -10.60 -18.66
N GLY A 2 -29.07 -9.50 -18.59
CA GLY A 2 -29.43 -8.18 -19.03
C GLY A 2 -28.57 -7.71 -20.22
N SER A 3 -29.02 -6.67 -20.92
CA SER A 3 -28.23 -6.01 -21.96
C SER A 3 -28.24 -4.49 -21.74
N LEU A 4 -27.08 -3.87 -21.88
CA LEU A 4 -26.87 -2.44 -21.87
C LEU A 4 -26.66 -1.94 -23.31
N THR A 5 -27.41 -0.91 -23.72
CA THR A 5 -27.27 -0.28 -25.03
C THR A 5 -27.08 1.22 -24.83
N VAL A 6 -26.00 1.79 -25.38
CA VAL A 6 -25.73 3.23 -25.32
C VAL A 6 -26.06 3.84 -26.68
N ARG A 7 -26.87 4.92 -26.70
CA ARG A 7 -27.19 5.71 -27.89
C ARG A 7 -27.11 7.20 -27.57
N GLY A 8 -26.03 7.86 -28.03
CA GLY A 8 -25.79 9.26 -27.69
C GLY A 8 -25.65 9.45 -26.19
N GLU A 9 -26.47 10.33 -25.62
CA GLU A 9 -26.53 10.64 -24.18
C GLU A 9 -27.44 9.70 -23.38
N PHE A 10 -28.03 8.68 -24.00
CA PHE A 10 -28.97 7.78 -23.36
C PHE A 10 -28.37 6.39 -23.18
N MET A 11 -28.47 5.86 -21.96
CA MET A 11 -28.22 4.45 -21.65
C MET A 11 -29.56 3.73 -21.50
N MET A 12 -29.74 2.63 -22.21
CA MET A 12 -30.93 1.78 -22.12
C MET A 12 -30.54 0.42 -21.58
N LEU A 13 -31.11 0.10 -20.42
CA LEU A 13 -30.89 -1.16 -19.72
C LEU A 13 -32.12 -2.05 -19.94
N ARG A 14 -31.91 -3.30 -20.38
CA ARG A 14 -32.97 -4.31 -20.51
C ARG A 14 -32.58 -5.53 -19.68
N GLY A 15 -33.43 -5.92 -18.74
CA GLY A 15 -33.25 -7.09 -17.89
C GLY A 15 -34.57 -7.59 -17.34
N LYS A 16 -34.55 -8.72 -16.63
CA LYS A 16 -35.73 -9.29 -16.00
C LYS A 16 -35.59 -9.26 -14.48
N GLY A 17 -36.62 -8.78 -13.78
CA GLY A 17 -36.75 -8.88 -12.33
C GLY A 17 -35.65 -8.11 -11.55
N GLN A 18 -35.27 -8.65 -10.43
CA GLN A 18 -34.38 -8.05 -9.46
C GLN A 18 -32.97 -7.80 -10.03
N ASP A 19 -32.49 -8.67 -10.94
CA ASP A 19 -31.19 -8.50 -11.61
C ASP A 19 -31.11 -7.18 -12.40
N ALA A 20 -32.20 -6.73 -12.99
CA ALA A 20 -32.21 -5.48 -13.77
C ALA A 20 -32.17 -4.24 -12.86
N SER A 21 -32.80 -4.31 -11.68
CA SER A 21 -32.74 -3.23 -10.69
C SER A 21 -31.32 -3.11 -10.13
N GLU A 22 -30.72 -4.21 -9.70
CA GLU A 22 -29.35 -4.25 -9.16
C GLU A 22 -28.33 -3.73 -10.18
N PHE A 23 -28.46 -4.16 -11.43
CA PHE A 23 -27.56 -3.68 -12.49
C PHE A 23 -27.78 -2.19 -12.82
N SER A 24 -29.02 -1.69 -12.72
CA SER A 24 -29.33 -0.25 -12.89
C SER A 24 -28.62 0.60 -11.84
N GLU A 25 -28.62 0.15 -10.60
CA GLU A 25 -27.98 0.85 -9.49
C GLU A 25 -26.43 0.85 -9.62
N VAL A 26 -25.84 -0.26 -10.06
CA VAL A 26 -24.40 -0.31 -10.40
C VAL A 26 -24.06 0.71 -11.49
N VAL A 27 -24.90 0.83 -12.53
CA VAL A 27 -24.67 1.80 -13.59
C VAL A 27 -24.82 3.23 -13.08
N LEU A 28 -25.77 3.51 -12.19
CA LEU A 28 -25.94 4.84 -11.58
C LEU A 28 -24.72 5.21 -10.74
N ASP A 29 -24.22 4.31 -9.89
CA ASP A 29 -23.01 4.54 -9.10
C ASP A 29 -21.81 4.87 -10.00
N LEU A 30 -21.66 4.17 -11.13
CA LEU A 30 -20.58 4.45 -12.09
C LEU A 30 -20.76 5.78 -12.82
N VAL A 31 -22.00 6.20 -13.09
CA VAL A 31 -22.33 7.51 -13.68
C VAL A 31 -22.02 8.62 -12.68
N ASP A 32 -22.41 8.47 -11.42
CA ASP A 32 -22.10 9.43 -10.36
C ASP A 32 -20.59 9.62 -10.20
N MET A 33 -19.81 8.54 -10.30
CA MET A 33 -18.34 8.61 -10.34
C MET A 33 -17.83 9.46 -11.50
N LEU A 34 -18.38 9.29 -12.70
CA LEU A 34 -18.02 10.07 -13.89
C LEU A 34 -18.39 11.55 -13.74
N GLU A 35 -19.56 11.85 -13.17
CA GLU A 35 -20.01 13.23 -12.93
C GLU A 35 -19.14 13.95 -11.91
N GLN A 36 -18.55 13.21 -10.96
CA GLN A 36 -17.57 13.73 -10.00
C GLN A 36 -16.17 13.85 -10.60
N GLY A 37 -16.00 13.59 -11.90
CA GLY A 37 -14.72 13.69 -12.61
C GLY A 37 -13.81 12.48 -12.44
N LEU A 38 -14.34 11.35 -11.97
CA LEU A 38 -13.62 10.12 -11.74
C LEU A 38 -13.45 9.31 -13.03
N THR A 39 -12.32 8.62 -13.17
CA THR A 39 -12.14 7.66 -14.26
C THR A 39 -12.73 6.31 -13.85
N VAL A 40 -13.62 5.77 -14.68
CA VAL A 40 -14.17 4.42 -14.50
C VAL A 40 -13.28 3.43 -15.24
N ASP A 41 -12.57 2.61 -14.49
CA ASP A 41 -11.77 1.48 -14.98
C ASP A 41 -12.36 0.14 -14.53
N GLU A 42 -11.78 -0.97 -14.99
CA GLU A 42 -12.23 -2.32 -14.63
C GLU A 42 -12.20 -2.57 -13.10
N VAL A 43 -11.29 -1.91 -12.39
CA VAL A 43 -11.17 -2.03 -10.93
C VAL A 43 -12.33 -1.32 -10.24
N SER A 44 -12.70 -0.14 -10.70
CA SER A 44 -13.85 0.62 -10.21
C SER A 44 -15.16 -0.15 -10.41
N VAL A 45 -15.32 -0.78 -11.58
CA VAL A 45 -16.48 -1.63 -11.88
C VAL A 45 -16.56 -2.84 -10.95
N ASN A 46 -15.44 -3.56 -10.77
CA ASN A 46 -15.38 -4.72 -9.89
C ASN A 46 -15.62 -4.34 -8.41
N TYR A 47 -15.17 -3.16 -8.00
CA TYR A 47 -15.42 -2.65 -6.66
C TYR A 47 -16.90 -2.35 -6.41
N VAL A 48 -17.56 -1.61 -7.32
CA VAL A 48 -19.01 -1.31 -7.21
C VAL A 48 -19.83 -2.60 -7.20
N LEU A 49 -19.43 -3.59 -8.01
CA LEU A 49 -20.09 -4.91 -8.02
C LEU A 49 -19.85 -5.66 -6.70
N GLY A 50 -18.64 -5.65 -6.16
CA GLY A 50 -18.30 -6.28 -4.87
C GLY A 50 -19.08 -5.64 -3.71
N LYS A 51 -19.07 -4.31 -3.62
CA LYS A 51 -19.81 -3.56 -2.61
C LYS A 51 -21.27 -3.98 -2.52
N ARG A 52 -21.94 -4.17 -3.66
CA ARG A 52 -23.36 -4.56 -3.68
C ARG A 52 -23.62 -6.03 -3.37
N LEU A 53 -22.64 -6.88 -3.49
CA LEU A 53 -22.72 -8.26 -2.99
C LEU A 53 -22.61 -8.31 -1.45
N ASP A 54 -21.75 -7.46 -0.89
CA ASP A 54 -21.52 -7.33 0.56
C ASP A 54 -22.68 -6.57 1.26
N GLU A 55 -23.32 -5.58 0.61
CA GLU A 55 -24.49 -4.86 1.14
C GLU A 55 -25.73 -5.75 1.39
N LYS A 56 -25.74 -6.97 0.87
CA LYS A 56 -26.75 -7.97 1.24
C LYS A 56 -26.57 -8.53 2.64
N GLU A 57 -25.42 -8.29 3.27
CA GLU A 57 -25.12 -8.78 4.63
C GLU A 57 -25.11 -7.70 5.71
N GLU A 58 -24.90 -6.40 5.39
CA GLU A 58 -24.90 -5.33 6.42
C GLU A 58 -25.45 -3.99 5.88
N THR A 59 -26.54 -3.52 6.51
CA THR A 59 -27.06 -2.16 6.34
C THR A 59 -26.25 -1.16 7.12
N ASN A 60 -25.27 -0.50 6.52
CA ASN A 60 -24.86 0.86 6.88
C ASN A 60 -23.99 1.47 5.77
N SER A 61 -24.59 2.38 5.02
CA SER A 61 -23.99 3.07 3.88
C SER A 61 -23.18 4.29 4.31
N VAL A 62 -21.91 4.32 4.01
CA VAL A 62 -21.15 5.56 3.78
C VAL A 62 -20.46 5.38 2.44
N ASP A 63 -20.66 6.34 1.52
CA ASP A 63 -20.11 6.32 0.17
C ASP A 63 -18.58 6.45 0.19
N PRO A 64 -17.85 5.40 -0.15
CA PRO A 64 -16.44 5.29 0.16
C PRO A 64 -15.47 5.72 -0.95
N MET A 65 -15.92 6.04 -2.14
CA MET A 65 -15.02 6.26 -3.28
C MET A 65 -14.73 7.72 -3.62
N CYS A 66 -15.25 8.68 -2.84
CA CYS A 66 -15.14 10.10 -3.20
C CYS A 66 -13.83 10.78 -2.86
N ASP A 67 -12.97 10.20 -2.03
CA ASP A 67 -11.73 10.88 -1.66
C ASP A 67 -10.60 10.60 -2.63
N VAL A 68 -10.33 11.56 -3.51
CA VAL A 68 -9.05 11.64 -4.22
C VAL A 68 -7.96 11.82 -3.18
N LEU A 69 -7.09 10.82 -3.03
CA LEU A 69 -5.99 10.89 -2.08
C LEU A 69 -4.91 11.84 -2.55
N PHE A 70 -4.65 11.83 -3.83
CA PHE A 70 -3.51 12.51 -4.39
C PHE A 70 -3.63 12.65 -5.92
N HIS A 71 -3.22 13.81 -6.45
CA HIS A 71 -3.00 14.01 -7.89
C HIS A 71 -1.51 13.85 -8.19
N THR A 72 -1.15 12.86 -8.99
CA THR A 72 0.25 12.65 -9.37
C THR A 72 0.82 13.87 -10.09
N ILE A 73 2.04 14.24 -9.73
CA ILE A 73 2.69 15.42 -10.28
C ILE A 73 3.10 15.14 -11.73
N GLY A 74 2.48 15.88 -12.66
CA GLY A 74 2.84 15.83 -14.09
C GLY A 74 1.96 14.98 -14.98
N SER A 75 1.33 13.91 -14.49
CA SER A 75 0.45 13.04 -15.30
C SER A 75 -1.04 13.28 -15.07
N ARG A 76 -1.43 14.10 -14.09
CA ARG A 76 -2.82 14.29 -13.62
C ARG A 76 -3.55 12.98 -13.29
N LYS A 77 -2.81 11.92 -13.06
CA LYS A 77 -3.39 10.64 -12.64
C LYS A 77 -3.81 10.74 -11.18
N GLU A 78 -5.05 10.41 -10.89
CA GLU A 78 -5.57 10.41 -9.53
C GLU A 78 -5.24 9.08 -8.85
N VAL A 79 -4.75 9.15 -7.64
CA VAL A 79 -4.57 8.00 -6.77
C VAL A 79 -5.70 7.98 -5.77
N ARG A 80 -6.37 6.83 -5.65
CA ARG A 80 -7.51 6.60 -4.76
C ARG A 80 -7.34 5.31 -3.98
N ALA A 81 -7.95 5.23 -2.82
CA ALA A 81 -8.17 3.96 -2.16
C ALA A 81 -9.12 3.10 -3.00
N LYS A 82 -8.76 1.86 -3.28
CA LYS A 82 -9.55 0.93 -4.11
C LYS A 82 -10.34 -0.06 -3.27
N THR A 83 -10.05 -0.16 -1.98
CA THR A 83 -10.71 -1.09 -1.05
C THR A 83 -10.96 -0.40 0.29
N LYS A 84 -11.82 -1.01 1.12
CA LYS A 84 -12.11 -0.53 2.47
C LYS A 84 -10.84 -0.52 3.33
N GLY A 85 -10.05 -1.61 3.31
CA GLY A 85 -8.81 -1.71 4.07
C GLY A 85 -7.78 -0.65 3.65
N GLN A 86 -7.66 -0.36 2.34
CA GLN A 86 -6.79 0.73 1.88
C GLN A 86 -7.23 2.11 2.38
N ARG A 87 -8.54 2.34 2.55
CA ARG A 87 -9.06 3.58 3.11
C ARG A 87 -8.73 3.67 4.59
N GLU A 88 -9.06 2.65 5.37
CA GLU A 88 -8.74 2.60 6.80
C GLU A 88 -7.24 2.86 7.03
N TYR A 89 -6.40 2.26 6.21
CA TYR A 89 -4.95 2.49 6.24
C TYR A 89 -4.57 3.97 6.00
N ILE A 90 -5.17 4.61 5.03
CA ILE A 90 -4.88 6.03 4.74
C ILE A 90 -5.38 6.95 5.86
N GLU A 91 -6.56 6.66 6.41
CA GLU A 91 -7.10 7.41 7.54
C GLU A 91 -6.23 7.22 8.79
N SER A 92 -5.76 6.01 9.03
CA SER A 92 -4.84 5.74 10.13
C SER A 92 -3.52 6.50 9.95
N ILE A 93 -2.92 6.52 8.75
CA ILE A 93 -1.73 7.35 8.47
C ILE A 93 -1.98 8.83 8.79
N ARG A 94 -3.16 9.36 8.49
CA ARG A 94 -3.48 10.78 8.77
C ARG A 94 -3.55 11.08 10.26
N ASN A 95 -4.11 10.17 11.03
CA ASN A 95 -4.48 10.39 12.42
C ASN A 95 -3.38 10.03 13.42
N ASN A 96 -2.42 9.19 13.05
CA ASN A 96 -1.39 8.68 13.95
C ASN A 96 0.02 9.10 13.52
N ASP A 97 0.95 9.17 14.47
CA ASP A 97 2.36 9.49 14.20
C ASP A 97 3.13 8.27 13.68
N ILE A 98 2.75 7.08 14.14
CA ILE A 98 3.33 5.80 13.73
C ILE A 98 2.21 4.87 13.27
N GLU A 99 2.33 4.39 12.05
CA GLU A 99 1.38 3.47 11.44
C GLU A 99 2.05 2.17 11.02
N PHE A 100 1.47 1.06 11.42
CA PHE A 100 1.88 -0.28 11.00
C PHE A 100 0.85 -0.88 10.04
N ALA A 101 1.23 -1.12 8.79
CA ALA A 101 0.40 -1.78 7.79
C ALA A 101 0.92 -3.19 7.54
N VAL A 102 0.14 -4.17 7.96
CA VAL A 102 0.47 -5.60 7.83
C VAL A 102 -0.50 -6.27 6.86
N GLY A 103 -0.01 -7.17 6.02
CA GLY A 103 -0.88 -7.92 5.13
C GLY A 103 -0.15 -8.48 3.91
N PRO A 104 -0.84 -9.25 3.04
CA PRO A 104 -0.21 -9.93 1.92
C PRO A 104 0.32 -8.98 0.85
N ALA A 105 1.24 -9.48 0.04
CA ALA A 105 1.78 -8.73 -1.09
C ALA A 105 0.69 -8.36 -2.11
N GLY A 106 0.73 -7.13 -2.64
CA GLY A 106 -0.22 -6.63 -3.64
C GLY A 106 -1.44 -5.90 -3.08
N THR A 107 -1.54 -5.69 -1.76
CA THR A 107 -2.58 -4.86 -1.11
C THR A 107 -2.29 -3.36 -1.21
N GLY A 108 -1.14 -2.95 -1.73
CA GLY A 108 -0.77 -1.55 -1.95
C GLY A 108 -0.13 -0.84 -0.76
N LYS A 109 0.28 -1.55 0.30
CA LYS A 109 0.88 -0.97 1.52
C LYS A 109 1.99 0.03 1.22
N THR A 110 3.03 -0.43 0.57
CA THR A 110 4.22 0.38 0.24
C THR A 110 3.87 1.51 -0.73
N TYR A 111 3.04 1.23 -1.74
CA TYR A 111 2.61 2.23 -2.72
C TYR A 111 1.83 3.37 -2.07
N LEU A 112 0.83 3.06 -1.24
CA LEU A 112 0.01 4.06 -0.55
C LEU A 112 0.83 4.84 0.49
N ALA A 113 1.77 4.19 1.20
CA ALA A 113 2.70 4.88 2.08
C ALA A 113 3.53 5.94 1.32
N VAL A 114 4.05 5.59 0.14
CA VAL A 114 4.80 6.52 -0.72
C VAL A 114 3.91 7.66 -1.21
N VAL A 115 2.67 7.38 -1.64
CA VAL A 115 1.70 8.41 -2.06
C VAL A 115 1.43 9.38 -0.91
N MET A 116 1.18 8.88 0.29
CA MET A 116 0.95 9.71 1.46
C MET A 116 2.19 10.54 1.84
N ALA A 117 3.39 9.97 1.75
CA ALA A 117 4.63 10.69 2.00
C ALA A 117 4.81 11.87 1.03
N VAL A 118 4.51 11.65 -0.25
CA VAL A 118 4.57 12.71 -1.27
C VAL A 118 3.50 13.78 -1.03
N ASP A 119 2.29 13.41 -0.63
CA ASP A 119 1.23 14.36 -0.26
C ASP A 119 1.66 15.24 0.92
N TYR A 120 2.24 14.64 1.97
CA TYR A 120 2.76 15.38 3.13
C TYR A 120 3.89 16.34 2.75
N LEU A 121 4.80 15.89 1.86
CA LEU A 121 5.88 16.74 1.36
C LEU A 121 5.34 17.94 0.55
N GLN A 122 4.34 17.72 -0.31
CA GLN A 122 3.71 18.78 -1.10
C GLN A 122 2.95 19.79 -0.24
N LYS A 123 2.26 19.32 0.78
CA LYS A 123 1.56 20.15 1.76
C LYS A 123 2.51 20.84 2.74
N LYS A 124 3.83 20.59 2.64
CA LYS A 124 4.86 21.10 3.56
C LYS A 124 4.61 20.73 5.02
N LEU A 125 4.00 19.59 5.24
CA LEU A 125 3.83 19.00 6.57
C LEU A 125 5.11 18.31 7.06
N VAL A 126 5.98 17.94 6.10
CA VAL A 126 7.33 17.44 6.33
C VAL A 126 8.30 18.09 5.33
N ASP A 127 9.58 18.11 5.65
CA ASP A 127 10.62 18.68 4.79
C ASP A 127 11.27 17.62 3.89
N ARG A 128 11.16 16.35 4.26
CA ARG A 128 11.85 15.25 3.57
C ARG A 128 11.12 13.91 3.72
N ILE A 129 11.42 13.02 2.78
CA ILE A 129 10.97 11.61 2.80
C ILE A 129 12.20 10.73 2.97
N ILE A 130 12.12 9.78 3.89
CA ILE A 130 13.19 8.81 4.13
C ILE A 130 12.63 7.41 3.91
N LEU A 131 13.15 6.73 2.91
CA LEU A 131 12.79 5.36 2.56
C LEU A 131 13.82 4.40 3.16
N VAL A 132 13.34 3.49 3.98
CA VAL A 132 14.18 2.57 4.72
C VAL A 132 13.77 1.14 4.43
N ARG A 133 14.75 0.27 4.23
CA ARG A 133 14.50 -1.17 4.08
C ARG A 133 15.55 -1.97 4.83
N PRO A 134 15.20 -3.08 5.50
CA PRO A 134 16.19 -4.00 6.03
C PRO A 134 17.03 -4.57 4.88
N ALA A 135 18.33 -4.58 5.02
CA ALA A 135 19.18 -5.33 4.12
C ALA A 135 19.16 -6.80 4.57
N VAL A 136 18.30 -7.60 3.97
CA VAL A 136 18.22 -9.04 4.24
C VAL A 136 18.94 -9.76 3.11
N GLU A 137 19.86 -10.61 3.45
CA GLU A 137 20.48 -11.51 2.50
C GLU A 137 19.51 -12.67 2.20
N ALA A 138 18.63 -12.48 1.24
CA ALA A 138 17.76 -13.56 0.72
C ALA A 138 18.61 -14.60 -0.02
N GLY A 139 19.36 -15.43 0.74
CA GLY A 139 20.17 -16.51 0.19
C GLY A 139 21.45 -16.11 -0.56
N GLU A 140 21.59 -14.84 -0.96
CA GLU A 140 22.80 -14.30 -1.58
C GLU A 140 23.46 -13.32 -0.61
N GLN A 141 24.67 -13.64 -0.18
CA GLN A 141 25.42 -12.75 0.72
C GLN A 141 25.79 -11.45 -0.02
N LEU A 142 25.42 -10.30 0.54
CA LEU A 142 25.79 -8.95 0.03
C LEU A 142 27.27 -8.83 -0.37
N GLY A 143 28.11 -9.68 0.21
CA GLY A 143 29.54 -9.78 -0.12
C GLY A 143 29.84 -10.22 -1.55
N PHE A 144 28.94 -10.89 -2.25
CA PHE A 144 29.17 -11.41 -3.62
C PHE A 144 28.73 -10.44 -4.74
N LEU A 145 27.98 -9.38 -4.43
CA LEU A 145 27.61 -8.39 -5.44
C LEU A 145 28.81 -7.46 -5.73
N PRO A 146 29.17 -7.22 -7.01
CA PRO A 146 30.21 -6.27 -7.38
C PRO A 146 29.75 -4.83 -7.13
N GLY A 147 30.70 -3.92 -6.86
CA GLY A 147 30.42 -2.51 -6.62
C GLY A 147 30.60 -2.07 -5.16
N ASP A 148 30.38 -0.79 -4.92
CA ASP A 148 30.39 -0.24 -3.57
C ASP A 148 29.15 -0.65 -2.78
N LEU A 149 29.05 -0.23 -1.51
CA LEU A 149 27.93 -0.61 -0.65
C LEU A 149 26.58 -0.08 -1.18
N GLN A 150 26.62 1.06 -1.85
CA GLN A 150 25.43 1.70 -2.40
C GLN A 150 24.91 0.94 -3.62
N ASP A 151 25.80 0.52 -4.51
CA ASP A 151 25.48 -0.32 -5.67
C ASP A 151 24.84 -1.66 -5.27
N LYS A 152 25.25 -2.22 -4.14
CA LYS A 152 24.74 -3.49 -3.60
C LYS A 152 23.36 -3.37 -2.98
N ILE A 153 22.98 -2.19 -2.48
CA ILE A 153 21.71 -1.93 -1.80
C ILE A 153 20.66 -1.44 -2.78
N ASP A 154 21.06 -0.77 -3.85
CA ASP A 154 20.17 -0.15 -4.84
C ASP A 154 19.10 -1.12 -5.41
N PRO A 155 19.40 -2.39 -5.73
CA PRO A 155 18.38 -3.35 -6.19
C PRO A 155 17.25 -3.57 -5.19
N TYR A 156 17.53 -3.53 -3.90
CA TYR A 156 16.52 -3.72 -2.85
C TYR A 156 15.60 -2.51 -2.66
N LEU A 157 16.04 -1.33 -3.09
CA LEU A 157 15.28 -0.08 -3.00
C LEU A 157 14.45 0.21 -4.27
N ARG A 158 14.65 -0.57 -5.34
CA ARG A 158 13.92 -0.38 -6.61
C ARG A 158 12.40 -0.29 -6.47
N PRO A 159 11.72 -1.17 -5.72
CA PRO A 159 10.26 -1.07 -5.58
C PRO A 159 9.80 0.28 -5.00
N LEU A 160 10.59 0.86 -4.12
CA LEU A 160 10.31 2.19 -3.56
C LEU A 160 10.53 3.30 -4.60
N TYR A 161 11.58 3.18 -5.42
CA TYR A 161 11.81 4.12 -6.53
C TYR A 161 10.74 4.03 -7.61
N ASP A 162 10.24 2.82 -7.91
CA ASP A 162 9.15 2.63 -8.87
C ASP A 162 7.86 3.29 -8.37
N ALA A 163 7.51 3.13 -7.09
CA ALA A 163 6.37 3.80 -6.47
C ALA A 163 6.51 5.33 -6.48
N LEU A 164 7.71 5.85 -6.22
CA LEU A 164 8.00 7.28 -6.33
C LEU A 164 7.87 7.75 -7.78
N ALA A 165 8.37 6.96 -8.75
CA ALA A 165 8.33 7.31 -10.17
C ALA A 165 6.88 7.46 -10.67
N ASP A 166 6.01 6.56 -10.23
CA ASP A 166 4.58 6.63 -10.53
C ASP A 166 3.90 7.86 -9.91
N THR A 167 4.43 8.35 -8.79
CA THR A 167 3.81 9.43 -8.01
C THR A 167 4.30 10.82 -8.43
N VAL A 168 5.61 11.00 -8.58
CA VAL A 168 6.23 12.33 -8.84
C VAL A 168 6.89 12.45 -10.21
N GLY A 169 7.11 11.35 -10.92
CA GLY A 169 7.81 11.28 -12.20
C GLY A 169 9.34 11.24 -12.06
N LEU A 170 9.99 10.54 -12.98
CA LEU A 170 11.43 10.24 -12.94
C LEU A 170 12.33 11.47 -12.82
N SER A 171 12.05 12.55 -13.56
CA SER A 171 12.86 13.76 -13.55
C SER A 171 12.90 14.46 -12.18
N ARG A 172 11.77 14.42 -11.45
CA ARG A 172 11.68 15.04 -10.11
C ARG A 172 12.31 14.18 -9.04
N ILE A 173 12.27 12.85 -9.16
CA ILE A 173 12.97 11.96 -8.21
C ILE A 173 14.45 12.31 -8.19
N GLN A 174 15.10 12.39 -9.35
CA GLN A 174 16.52 12.73 -9.44
C GLN A 174 16.84 14.08 -8.76
N GLN A 175 15.97 15.08 -8.97
CA GLN A 175 16.11 16.38 -8.31
C GLN A 175 15.94 16.26 -6.78
N TYR A 176 14.92 15.56 -6.30
CA TYR A 176 14.66 15.39 -4.86
C TYR A 176 15.75 14.58 -4.16
N MET A 177 16.27 13.56 -4.82
CA MET A 177 17.40 12.77 -4.27
C MET A 177 18.69 13.59 -4.24
N SER A 178 19.02 14.32 -5.31
CA SER A 178 20.23 15.15 -5.35
C SER A 178 20.19 16.32 -4.36
N SER A 179 19.00 16.81 -4.03
CA SER A 179 18.80 17.87 -3.02
C SER A 179 18.66 17.33 -1.59
N GLY A 180 18.62 16.01 -1.39
CA GLY A 180 18.41 15.39 -0.08
C GLY A 180 16.98 15.49 0.47
N VAL A 181 16.02 15.90 -0.37
CA VAL A 181 14.58 15.91 -0.01
C VAL A 181 14.01 14.49 0.06
N ILE A 182 14.49 13.59 -0.81
CA ILE A 182 14.21 12.16 -0.73
C ILE A 182 15.53 11.43 -0.51
N GLU A 183 15.56 10.61 0.53
CA GLU A 183 16.67 9.73 0.88
C GLU A 183 16.20 8.28 0.89
N ALA A 184 16.96 7.38 0.30
CA ALA A 184 16.74 5.94 0.43
C ALA A 184 17.99 5.30 1.03
N ALA A 185 17.82 4.56 2.13
CA ALA A 185 18.91 4.02 2.88
C ALA A 185 18.55 2.70 3.58
N PRO A 186 19.50 1.79 3.77
CA PRO A 186 19.28 0.60 4.58
C PRO A 186 19.03 0.95 6.05
N LEU A 187 18.26 0.11 6.72
CA LEU A 187 17.89 0.29 8.12
C LEU A 187 19.10 0.51 9.05
N ALA A 188 20.22 -0.15 8.78
CA ALA A 188 21.43 0.00 9.57
C ALA A 188 21.95 1.45 9.62
N PHE A 189 21.70 2.25 8.59
CA PHE A 189 22.15 3.64 8.49
C PHE A 189 21.28 4.61 9.30
N MET A 190 20.20 4.14 9.86
CA MET A 190 19.36 4.93 10.78
C MET A 190 19.94 5.04 12.18
N ARG A 191 20.92 4.18 12.51
CA ARG A 191 21.53 4.16 13.84
C ARG A 191 22.25 5.48 14.15
N GLY A 192 21.96 6.05 15.32
CA GLY A 192 22.56 7.32 15.77
C GLY A 192 21.99 8.59 15.15
N ARG A 193 20.99 8.46 14.28
CA ARG A 193 20.28 9.61 13.68
C ARG A 193 19.08 10.03 14.51
N THR A 194 18.64 11.26 14.32
CA THR A 194 17.31 11.75 14.74
C THR A 194 16.60 12.29 13.50
N LEU A 195 15.42 11.74 13.23
CA LEU A 195 14.66 11.99 11.99
C LEU A 195 13.60 13.04 12.29
N ASN A 196 13.94 14.33 12.22
CA ASN A 196 13.02 15.44 12.42
C ASN A 196 12.41 15.89 11.09
N ASN A 197 11.17 16.42 11.13
CA ASN A 197 10.44 16.98 10.00
C ASN A 197 10.43 16.00 8.79
N ALA A 198 10.24 14.73 9.04
CA ALA A 198 10.40 13.69 8.04
C ALA A 198 9.20 12.75 8.00
N PHE A 199 8.82 12.36 6.78
CA PHE A 199 7.98 11.18 6.58
C PHE A 199 8.89 9.99 6.33
N VAL A 200 8.86 9.00 7.20
CA VAL A 200 9.76 7.86 7.16
C VAL A 200 8.97 6.60 6.82
N ILE A 201 9.42 5.85 5.83
CA ILE A 201 8.81 4.58 5.46
C ILE A 201 9.81 3.47 5.74
N LEU A 202 9.43 2.51 6.59
CA LEU A 202 10.17 1.26 6.77
C LEU A 202 9.43 0.14 6.06
N ASP A 203 9.94 -0.26 4.89
CA ASP A 203 9.36 -1.32 4.07
C ASP A 203 10.00 -2.68 4.37
N GLU A 204 9.25 -3.78 4.15
CA GLU A 204 9.65 -5.17 4.46
C GLU A 204 10.05 -5.37 5.93
N ALA A 205 9.31 -4.73 6.82
CA ALA A 205 9.63 -4.67 8.24
C ALA A 205 9.56 -6.03 8.95
N GLN A 206 8.88 -7.04 8.38
CA GLN A 206 8.90 -8.42 8.89
C GLN A 206 10.32 -8.99 8.96
N ASN A 207 11.23 -8.44 8.16
CA ASN A 207 12.65 -8.83 8.11
C ASN A 207 13.53 -8.02 9.07
N THR A 208 12.94 -7.34 10.06
CA THR A 208 13.66 -6.69 11.15
C THR A 208 13.68 -7.57 12.40
N THR A 209 14.79 -7.56 13.11
CA THR A 209 14.83 -8.10 14.48
C THR A 209 14.18 -7.11 15.46
N ILE A 210 13.82 -7.59 16.66
CA ILE A 210 13.27 -6.76 17.75
C ILE A 210 14.19 -5.56 18.04
N GLY A 211 15.50 -5.80 18.11
CA GLY A 211 16.48 -4.75 18.37
C GLY A 211 16.54 -3.70 17.27
N GLN A 212 16.41 -4.12 16.00
CA GLN A 212 16.39 -3.23 14.84
C GLN A 212 15.08 -2.41 14.82
N MET A 213 13.94 -3.03 15.07
CA MET A 213 12.64 -2.32 15.17
C MET A 213 12.68 -1.26 16.28
N LYS A 214 13.10 -1.63 17.47
CA LYS A 214 13.27 -0.69 18.60
C LYS A 214 14.25 0.43 18.24
N MET A 215 15.39 0.11 17.63
CA MET A 215 16.36 1.10 17.19
C MET A 215 15.73 2.09 16.20
N PHE A 216 14.97 1.63 15.22
CA PHE A 216 14.31 2.45 14.23
C PHE A 216 13.24 3.38 14.85
N LEU A 217 12.30 2.84 15.61
CA LEU A 217 11.22 3.61 16.22
C LEU A 217 11.73 4.72 17.13
N THR A 218 12.84 4.48 17.82
CA THR A 218 13.49 5.49 18.67
C THR A 218 14.28 6.55 17.90
N ARG A 219 14.30 6.52 16.57
CA ARG A 219 14.89 7.58 15.71
C ARG A 219 13.92 8.66 15.33
N LEU A 220 12.61 8.41 15.49
CA LEU A 220 11.58 9.39 15.16
C LEU A 220 11.78 10.65 16.00
N GLY A 221 11.88 11.79 15.33
CA GLY A 221 12.07 13.09 15.93
C GLY A 221 10.79 13.94 15.88
N HIS A 222 10.94 15.21 16.19
CA HIS A 222 9.80 16.15 16.19
C HIS A 222 9.23 16.33 14.78
N GLN A 223 7.90 16.48 14.70
CA GLN A 223 7.16 16.73 13.45
C GLN A 223 7.46 15.67 12.37
N SER A 224 7.59 14.43 12.80
CA SER A 224 7.85 13.31 11.89
C SER A 224 6.78 12.26 12.03
N LYS A 225 6.55 11.54 10.92
CA LYS A 225 5.62 10.44 10.80
C LYS A 225 6.37 9.22 10.31
N ALA A 226 6.04 8.05 10.85
CA ALA A 226 6.59 6.78 10.38
C ALA A 226 5.47 5.86 9.90
N VAL A 227 5.67 5.25 8.74
CA VAL A 227 4.82 4.18 8.22
C VAL A 227 5.67 2.94 8.06
N ILE A 228 5.25 1.87 8.71
CA ILE A 228 5.94 0.59 8.74
C ILE A 228 5.09 -0.43 7.98
N THR A 229 5.63 -0.95 6.87
CA THR A 229 4.92 -1.91 6.02
C THR A 229 5.58 -3.29 6.09
N GLY A 230 4.77 -4.35 6.07
CA GLY A 230 5.31 -5.70 6.09
C GLY A 230 4.28 -6.79 5.80
N ASP A 231 4.80 -7.99 5.56
CA ASP A 231 4.03 -9.20 5.35
C ASP A 231 4.54 -10.31 6.29
N ILE A 232 3.80 -10.59 7.34
CA ILE A 232 4.20 -11.58 8.35
C ILE A 232 4.25 -13.02 7.81
N THR A 233 3.74 -13.26 6.61
CA THR A 233 3.84 -14.57 5.94
C THR A 233 5.16 -14.75 5.19
N GLN A 234 5.86 -13.65 4.89
CA GLN A 234 7.11 -13.60 4.11
C GLN A 234 8.32 -13.22 5.00
N VAL A 235 8.50 -13.94 6.09
CA VAL A 235 9.64 -13.70 7.00
C VAL A 235 10.85 -14.48 6.50
N ASP A 236 11.90 -13.77 6.09
CA ASP A 236 13.18 -14.33 5.62
C ASP A 236 14.24 -14.44 6.75
N LEU A 237 13.87 -14.10 7.98
CA LEU A 237 14.73 -14.31 9.16
C LEU A 237 14.84 -15.79 9.49
N ASN A 238 16.00 -16.21 10.02
CA ASN A 238 16.27 -17.61 10.39
C ASN A 238 15.24 -18.20 11.39
N GLU A 239 14.60 -17.34 12.20
CA GLU A 239 13.55 -17.70 13.15
C GLU A 239 12.41 -16.68 13.06
N LYS A 240 11.20 -17.13 12.69
CA LYS A 240 10.01 -16.26 12.58
C LYS A 240 9.64 -15.57 13.89
N GLU A 241 9.91 -16.25 15.02
CA GLU A 241 9.66 -15.73 16.37
C GLU A 241 10.50 -14.51 16.72
N ASN A 242 11.57 -14.24 15.96
CA ASN A 242 12.47 -13.07 16.16
C ASN A 242 12.08 -11.86 15.30
N SER A 243 11.01 -11.92 14.55
CA SER A 243 10.55 -10.75 13.76
C SER A 243 10.08 -9.62 14.68
N GLY A 244 10.73 -8.46 14.56
CA GLY A 244 10.37 -7.25 15.31
C GLY A 244 8.97 -6.76 14.97
N LEU A 245 8.48 -6.97 13.75
CA LEU A 245 7.14 -6.58 13.32
C LEU A 245 6.05 -7.38 14.06
N ILE A 246 6.27 -8.67 14.28
CA ILE A 246 5.29 -9.52 14.97
C ILE A 246 5.20 -9.12 16.45
N LEU A 247 6.34 -8.95 17.12
CA LEU A 247 6.35 -8.63 18.54
C LEU A 247 5.86 -7.21 18.86
N VAL A 248 6.11 -6.26 17.98
CA VAL A 248 5.80 -4.84 18.25
C VAL A 248 4.29 -4.60 18.37
N GLN A 249 3.46 -5.41 17.74
CA GLN A 249 2.00 -5.34 17.84
C GLN A 249 1.54 -5.48 19.30
N ASP A 250 2.06 -6.47 20.01
CA ASP A 250 1.71 -6.69 21.41
C ASP A 250 2.28 -5.61 22.33
N VAL A 251 3.48 -5.10 22.02
CA VAL A 251 4.19 -4.14 22.87
C VAL A 251 3.60 -2.72 22.76
N LEU A 252 3.12 -2.32 21.58
CA LEU A 252 2.66 -0.96 21.30
C LEU A 252 1.14 -0.81 21.14
N ALA A 253 0.37 -1.89 21.31
CA ALA A 253 -1.08 -1.91 21.10
C ALA A 253 -1.86 -0.80 21.86
N GLU A 254 -1.38 -0.40 23.04
CA GLU A 254 -2.02 0.63 23.86
C GLU A 254 -1.26 1.98 23.83
N THR A 255 -0.35 2.17 22.87
CA THR A 255 0.46 3.39 22.80
C THR A 255 -0.26 4.46 21.97
N GLU A 256 -0.61 5.58 22.59
CA GLU A 256 -1.25 6.71 21.90
C GLU A 256 -0.37 7.23 20.75
N GLY A 257 -0.99 7.49 19.58
CA GLY A 257 -0.31 7.93 18.37
C GLY A 257 0.32 6.79 17.55
N VAL A 258 0.11 5.53 17.96
CA VAL A 258 0.49 4.32 17.20
C VAL A 258 -0.77 3.56 16.82
N ASP A 259 -0.86 3.15 15.55
CA ASP A 259 -1.96 2.33 15.07
C ASP A 259 -1.48 1.18 14.19
N PHE A 260 -2.34 0.16 14.05
CA PHE A 260 -2.08 -1.08 13.32
C PHE A 260 -3.23 -1.38 12.40
N VAL A 261 -2.99 -1.36 11.10
CA VAL A 261 -3.98 -1.75 10.09
C VAL A 261 -3.58 -3.07 9.45
N GLU A 262 -4.49 -4.02 9.48
CA GLU A 262 -4.35 -5.30 8.80
C GLU A 262 -5.08 -5.27 7.47
N LEU A 263 -4.35 -5.51 6.38
CA LEU A 263 -4.88 -5.64 5.03
C LEU A 263 -5.01 -7.12 4.68
N PHE A 264 -6.11 -7.49 4.06
CA PHE A 264 -6.46 -8.88 3.79
C PHE A 264 -6.36 -9.24 2.32
N GLN A 265 -6.64 -10.49 1.99
CA GLN A 265 -6.64 -10.99 0.62
C GLN A 265 -7.62 -10.23 -0.29
N ASP A 266 -8.71 -9.71 0.28
CA ASP A 266 -9.73 -8.93 -0.45
C ASP A 266 -9.22 -7.53 -0.85
N ASP A 267 -8.18 -7.04 -0.16
CA ASP A 267 -7.51 -5.78 -0.50
C ASP A 267 -6.46 -5.93 -1.62
N VAL A 268 -6.24 -7.16 -2.12
CA VAL A 268 -5.25 -7.40 -3.18
C VAL A 268 -5.72 -6.87 -4.52
N VAL A 269 -5.06 -5.82 -4.99
CA VAL A 269 -5.29 -5.19 -6.29
C VAL A 269 -4.26 -5.69 -7.30
N ARG A 270 -4.56 -6.75 -8.01
CA ARG A 270 -3.68 -7.38 -9.00
C ARG A 270 -4.41 -7.63 -10.32
N HIS A 271 -3.61 -7.76 -11.38
CA HIS A 271 -4.13 -8.22 -12.67
C HIS A 271 -4.87 -9.57 -12.50
N PRO A 272 -6.08 -9.74 -13.10
CA PRO A 272 -6.90 -10.95 -12.91
C PRO A 272 -6.16 -12.26 -13.20
N LEU A 273 -5.26 -12.26 -14.19
CA LEU A 273 -4.42 -13.43 -14.51
C LEU A 273 -3.44 -13.76 -13.39
N VAL A 274 -2.82 -12.73 -12.76
CA VAL A 274 -1.88 -12.93 -11.66
C VAL A 274 -2.59 -13.54 -10.45
N ARG A 275 -3.82 -13.11 -10.14
CA ARG A 275 -4.65 -13.73 -9.10
C ARG A 275 -4.87 -15.22 -9.39
N LYS A 276 -5.25 -15.59 -10.61
CA LYS A 276 -5.43 -16.99 -11.00
C LYS A 276 -4.14 -17.82 -10.89
N ILE A 277 -2.99 -17.23 -11.21
CA ILE A 277 -1.68 -17.90 -11.07
C ILE A 277 -1.39 -18.18 -9.60
N VAL A 278 -1.53 -17.18 -8.72
CA VAL A 278 -1.29 -17.35 -7.27
C VAL A 278 -2.22 -18.41 -6.68
N ASP A 279 -3.50 -18.38 -7.03
CA ASP A 279 -4.48 -19.39 -6.58
C ASP A 279 -4.10 -20.80 -7.03
N ALA A 280 -3.58 -20.93 -8.27
CA ALA A 280 -3.16 -22.23 -8.80
C ALA A 280 -1.94 -22.79 -8.03
N PHE A 281 -0.94 -21.95 -7.74
CA PHE A 281 0.21 -22.35 -6.93
C PHE A 281 -0.18 -22.72 -5.49
N SER A 282 -1.00 -21.91 -4.83
CA SER A 282 -1.49 -22.19 -3.47
C SER A 282 -2.27 -23.50 -3.38
N LYS A 283 -3.07 -23.83 -4.40
CA LYS A 283 -3.75 -25.14 -4.50
C LYS A 283 -2.77 -26.30 -4.66
N ALA A 284 -1.72 -26.13 -5.47
CA ALA A 284 -0.71 -27.15 -5.66
C ALA A 284 0.11 -27.43 -4.39
N GLU A 285 0.49 -26.39 -3.66
CA GLU A 285 1.20 -26.50 -2.37
C GLU A 285 0.37 -27.25 -1.32
N ARG A 286 -0.91 -26.89 -1.16
CA ARG A 286 -1.83 -27.60 -0.25
C ARG A 286 -2.00 -29.07 -0.65
N SER A 287 -1.99 -29.40 -1.93
CA SER A 287 -2.12 -30.76 -2.42
C SER A 287 -0.85 -31.59 -2.20
N ASN A 288 0.32 -30.94 -2.13
CA ASN A 288 1.60 -31.62 -1.83
C ASN A 288 1.81 -31.79 -0.33
N SER A 289 1.38 -30.86 0.51
CA SER A 289 1.45 -30.96 1.99
C SER A 289 0.53 -32.05 2.57
N ILE A 290 -0.42 -32.59 1.79
CA ILE A 290 -1.30 -33.70 2.19
C ILE A 290 -0.66 -35.07 1.85
N LYS A 291 0.47 -35.08 1.11
CA LYS A 291 1.14 -36.32 0.67
C LYS A 291 2.42 -36.64 1.47
N GLU A 292 2.82 -35.82 2.40
CA GLU A 292 3.82 -36.07 3.45
C GLU A 292 3.13 -36.41 4.78
#